data_79f8638efc0b5114e4a56836732d69da
#
_entry.id   79f8638efc0b5114e4a56836732d69da
#
_cell.length_a   1.000
_cell.length_b   1.000
_cell.length_c   1.000
_cell.angle_alpha   90.00
_cell.angle_beta   90.00
_cell.angle_gamma   90.00
#
_symmetry.space_group_name_H-M   'P 1'
#
loop_
_entity.id
_entity.type
_entity.pdbx_description
1 polymer ?
#
loop_
_entity_poly.entity_id
_entity_poly.type
_entity_poly.pdbx_seq_one_letter_code
_entity_poly.pdbx_strand_id
1 'polypeptide(L)'
;MSAVSPAPGLDLLVTGQVFVDLVFTGLPHPPRPGTEVWAQGMGSAPGGSANLAVAAARLGLGTGMAAAFGDDAYADWLWTVLGGQEGVDLRAARRYRYWHTAVTVSLGVEGDRAMVTHGHPDPDPVSELVAAAPPARAVVAELGEPGTDAQWWRPLAADGALVFADAGWDATGAWDPARLRMLAGCHAFTPNAVEAMAYTRTEDPAAAARALAEHVPLAVVTLGGDGALAVDAATGTEVRVGPLQVRALDPTGAGDVFAAALVTGTLAGWDLEQRLRFAVLTSGLAVQHFGGSLAAPGWGDVADWWAATVAAARAGDRSARATAERYAFLTDALAGHDLGRVRRAEATLARLSDAEADGGPAPAAAVPTLREG
;
A
#
# COMPACT_ATOMS: atom_id res chain seq x y z
N MET A 1 0.24 -20.89 38.49
CA MET A 1 -0.07 -20.66 37.07
C MET A 1 0.09 -19.15 36.86
N SER A 2 1.22 -18.73 36.26
CA SER A 2 1.42 -17.32 35.88
C SER A 2 0.42 -17.00 34.78
N ALA A 3 -0.43 -16.01 35.02
CA ALA A 3 -1.29 -15.46 33.96
C ALA A 3 -0.36 -14.88 32.90
N VAL A 4 -0.34 -15.49 31.72
CA VAL A 4 0.31 -14.91 30.53
C VAL A 4 -0.46 -13.61 30.25
N SER A 5 0.21 -12.46 30.38
CA SER A 5 -0.39 -11.19 29.93
C SER A 5 -0.87 -11.38 28.50
N PRO A 6 -2.09 -10.96 28.17
CA PRO A 6 -2.55 -11.01 26.78
C PRO A 6 -1.53 -10.28 25.90
N ALA A 7 -1.18 -10.89 24.77
CA ALA A 7 -0.30 -10.25 23.81
C ALA A 7 -0.89 -8.86 23.42
N PRO A 8 -0.07 -7.84 23.26
CA PRO A 8 -0.56 -6.52 22.88
C PRO A 8 -1.39 -6.64 21.59
N GLY A 9 -2.52 -5.93 21.55
CA GLY A 9 -3.39 -5.86 20.38
C GLY A 9 -2.65 -5.19 19.19
N LEU A 10 -3.19 -5.36 18.00
CA LEU A 10 -2.69 -4.72 16.80
C LEU A 10 -3.30 -3.32 16.64
N ASP A 11 -2.55 -2.40 16.04
CA ASP A 11 -3.13 -1.17 15.52
C ASP A 11 -3.87 -1.44 14.21
N LEU A 12 -3.29 -2.27 13.34
CA LEU A 12 -3.86 -2.63 12.04
C LEU A 12 -3.72 -4.12 11.76
N LEU A 13 -4.80 -4.74 11.32
CA LEU A 13 -4.82 -6.06 10.70
C LEU A 13 -5.02 -5.91 9.19
N VAL A 14 -4.12 -6.49 8.41
CA VAL A 14 -4.17 -6.53 6.95
C VAL A 14 -4.52 -7.95 6.51
N THR A 15 -5.41 -8.06 5.53
CA THR A 15 -5.77 -9.35 4.91
C THR A 15 -5.60 -9.25 3.40
N GLY A 16 -5.58 -10.40 2.74
CA GLY A 16 -5.50 -10.49 1.29
C GLY A 16 -4.29 -11.28 0.82
N GLN A 17 -4.24 -11.50 -0.49
CA GLN A 17 -3.20 -12.31 -1.10
C GLN A 17 -1.86 -11.59 -1.08
N VAL A 18 -0.80 -12.33 -0.75
CA VAL A 18 0.59 -11.86 -0.77
C VAL A 18 1.28 -12.41 -2.00
N PHE A 19 2.05 -11.56 -2.67
CA PHE A 19 2.82 -11.90 -3.86
C PHE A 19 4.32 -11.71 -3.62
N VAL A 20 5.12 -12.40 -4.42
CA VAL A 20 6.48 -11.93 -4.72
C VAL A 20 6.40 -11.14 -6.02
N ASP A 21 6.70 -9.86 -5.97
CA ASP A 21 6.79 -9.01 -7.14
C ASP A 21 8.23 -9.05 -7.69
N LEU A 22 8.39 -9.48 -8.93
CA LEU A 22 9.62 -9.38 -9.70
C LEU A 22 9.48 -8.21 -10.67
N VAL A 23 10.23 -7.14 -10.43
CA VAL A 23 10.13 -5.90 -11.19
C VAL A 23 11.30 -5.77 -12.13
N PHE A 24 11.04 -5.70 -13.42
CA PHE A 24 12.02 -5.42 -14.46
C PHE A 24 11.81 -3.99 -14.98
N THR A 25 12.88 -3.20 -15.05
CA THR A 25 12.83 -1.80 -15.45
C THR A 25 13.68 -1.54 -16.68
N GLY A 26 13.31 -0.51 -17.45
CA GLY A 26 14.09 -0.08 -18.61
C GLY A 26 14.10 -1.07 -19.77
N LEU A 27 13.00 -1.79 -19.99
CA LEU A 27 12.85 -2.58 -21.20
C LEU A 27 12.73 -1.66 -22.41
N PRO A 28 13.50 -1.90 -23.48
CA PRO A 28 13.44 -1.09 -24.71
C PRO A 28 12.12 -1.23 -25.48
N HIS A 29 11.42 -2.34 -25.30
CA HIS A 29 10.11 -2.65 -25.89
C HIS A 29 9.49 -3.85 -25.16
N PRO A 30 8.17 -4.10 -25.30
CA PRO A 30 7.55 -5.30 -24.77
C PRO A 30 8.15 -6.58 -25.38
N PRO A 31 8.27 -7.67 -24.58
CA PRO A 31 8.69 -8.97 -25.10
C PRO A 31 7.75 -9.46 -26.21
N ARG A 32 8.31 -10.09 -27.24
CA ARG A 32 7.57 -10.70 -28.36
C ARG A 32 7.85 -12.20 -28.41
N PRO A 33 6.92 -13.03 -28.88
CA PRO A 33 7.16 -14.45 -29.07
C PRO A 33 8.42 -14.73 -29.90
N GLY A 34 9.26 -15.63 -29.38
CA GLY A 34 10.52 -16.02 -30.07
C GLY A 34 11.67 -15.02 -29.91
N THR A 35 11.55 -14.01 -29.06
CA THR A 35 12.61 -13.03 -28.76
C THR A 35 12.97 -12.99 -27.31
N GLU A 36 14.20 -12.59 -26.98
CA GLU A 36 14.68 -12.25 -25.64
C GLU A 36 14.89 -10.74 -25.55
N VAL A 37 14.49 -10.13 -24.44
CA VAL A 37 14.66 -8.70 -24.17
C VAL A 37 15.41 -8.55 -22.85
N TRP A 38 16.48 -7.78 -22.86
CA TRP A 38 17.26 -7.48 -21.67
C TRP A 38 16.75 -6.21 -20.99
N ALA A 39 16.35 -6.33 -19.74
CA ALA A 39 16.00 -5.21 -18.88
C ALA A 39 17.28 -4.50 -18.39
N GLN A 40 17.18 -3.20 -18.07
CA GLN A 40 18.29 -2.44 -17.52
C GLN A 40 18.42 -2.65 -16.00
N GLY A 41 17.33 -2.96 -15.30
CA GLY A 41 17.33 -3.21 -13.88
C GLY A 41 16.32 -4.28 -13.47
N MET A 42 16.55 -4.90 -12.32
CA MET A 42 15.68 -5.89 -11.73
C MET A 42 15.66 -5.74 -10.20
N GLY A 43 14.49 -5.89 -9.61
CA GLY A 43 14.30 -5.95 -8.16
C GLY A 43 13.22 -6.94 -7.77
N SER A 44 13.15 -7.26 -6.50
CA SER A 44 12.09 -8.10 -5.92
C SER A 44 11.52 -7.41 -4.69
N ALA A 45 10.21 -7.47 -4.53
CA ALA A 45 9.51 -6.88 -3.40
C ALA A 45 8.38 -7.81 -2.90
N PRO A 46 8.03 -7.78 -1.61
CA PRO A 46 6.72 -8.25 -1.19
C PRO A 46 5.64 -7.41 -1.86
N GLY A 47 4.63 -8.05 -2.45
CA GLY A 47 3.55 -7.40 -3.18
C GLY A 47 2.16 -7.80 -2.68
N GLY A 48 1.12 -7.31 -3.36
CA GLY A 48 -0.26 -7.48 -2.94
C GLY A 48 -0.52 -6.82 -1.59
N SER A 49 -1.24 -7.48 -0.70
CA SER A 49 -1.55 -6.96 0.65
C SER A 49 -0.29 -6.64 1.50
N ALA A 50 0.88 -7.19 1.14
CA ALA A 50 2.14 -6.84 1.79
C ALA A 50 2.56 -5.39 1.56
N ASN A 51 2.16 -4.74 0.45
CA ASN A 51 2.42 -3.31 0.23
C ASN A 51 1.86 -2.47 1.38
N LEU A 52 0.61 -2.70 1.71
CA LEU A 52 -0.08 -1.98 2.79
C LEU A 52 0.49 -2.32 4.16
N ALA A 53 0.77 -3.61 4.41
CA ALA A 53 1.31 -4.05 5.70
C ALA A 53 2.69 -3.43 5.98
N VAL A 54 3.58 -3.40 4.98
CA VAL A 54 4.91 -2.78 5.10
C VAL A 54 4.77 -1.27 5.29
N ALA A 55 3.92 -0.60 4.50
CA ALA A 55 3.70 0.85 4.63
C ALA A 55 3.22 1.22 6.04
N ALA A 56 2.24 0.47 6.57
CA ALA A 56 1.71 0.69 7.91
C ALA A 56 2.76 0.45 9.01
N ALA A 57 3.54 -0.64 8.91
CA ALA A 57 4.61 -0.93 9.86
C ALA A 57 5.68 0.16 9.87
N ARG A 58 6.10 0.65 8.69
CA ARG A 58 7.07 1.76 8.56
C ARG A 58 6.55 3.09 9.08
N LEU A 59 5.23 3.29 9.08
CA LEU A 59 4.56 4.42 9.74
C LEU A 59 4.30 4.18 11.24
N GLY A 60 4.89 3.12 11.81
CA GLY A 60 4.91 2.87 13.24
C GLY A 60 3.66 2.20 13.81
N LEU A 61 2.75 1.70 12.97
CA LEU A 61 1.60 0.92 13.44
C LEU A 61 2.03 -0.50 13.81
N GLY A 62 1.54 -1.00 14.95
CA GLY A 62 1.60 -2.42 15.29
C GLY A 62 0.77 -3.21 14.29
N THR A 63 1.38 -3.64 13.18
CA THR A 63 0.71 -4.22 12.02
C THR A 63 0.78 -5.74 12.05
N GLY A 64 -0.37 -6.40 11.91
CA GLY A 64 -0.48 -7.84 11.73
C GLY A 64 -1.02 -8.20 10.35
N MET A 65 -0.70 -9.41 9.88
CA MET A 65 -1.17 -9.92 8.61
C MET A 65 -1.83 -11.29 8.76
N ALA A 66 -3.04 -11.43 8.21
CA ALA A 66 -3.76 -12.69 8.06
C ALA A 66 -3.76 -13.06 6.57
N ALA A 67 -2.84 -13.93 6.17
CA ALA A 67 -2.61 -14.29 4.78
C ALA A 67 -2.11 -15.74 4.64
N ALA A 68 -2.30 -16.30 3.44
CA ALA A 68 -1.78 -17.61 3.06
C ALA A 68 -0.38 -17.49 2.43
N PHE A 69 0.51 -18.40 2.79
CA PHE A 69 1.86 -18.53 2.24
C PHE A 69 2.09 -19.98 1.80
N GLY A 70 2.83 -20.18 0.72
CA GLY A 70 3.24 -21.49 0.26
C GLY A 70 4.29 -22.16 1.17
N ASP A 71 4.64 -23.40 0.82
CA ASP A 71 5.76 -24.13 1.41
C ASP A 71 6.92 -24.15 0.41
N ASP A 72 7.38 -22.96 0.03
CA ASP A 72 8.36 -22.72 -1.02
C ASP A 72 9.39 -21.63 -0.63
N ALA A 73 10.43 -21.48 -1.45
CA ALA A 73 11.48 -20.50 -1.23
C ALA A 73 10.99 -19.05 -1.26
N TYR A 74 9.92 -18.77 -2.01
CA TYR A 74 9.30 -17.44 -2.05
C TYR A 74 8.65 -17.09 -0.71
N ALA A 75 7.92 -18.05 -0.13
CA ALA A 75 7.34 -17.89 1.20
C ALA A 75 8.41 -17.71 2.29
N ASP A 76 9.52 -18.46 2.24
CA ASP A 76 10.63 -18.30 3.19
C ASP A 76 11.22 -16.90 3.16
N TRP A 77 11.41 -16.37 1.95
CA TRP A 77 11.90 -15.01 1.75
C TRP A 77 10.89 -13.97 2.23
N LEU A 78 9.61 -14.06 1.85
CA LEU A 78 8.55 -13.16 2.31
C LEU A 78 8.42 -13.15 3.82
N TRP A 79 8.48 -14.33 4.45
CA TRP A 79 8.41 -14.45 5.92
C TRP A 79 9.56 -13.75 6.61
N THR A 80 10.76 -13.89 6.04
CA THR A 80 11.96 -13.21 6.55
C THR A 80 11.85 -11.70 6.40
N VAL A 81 11.39 -11.22 5.26
CA VAL A 81 11.23 -9.77 5.01
C VAL A 81 10.13 -9.20 5.89
N LEU A 82 8.92 -9.74 5.83
CA LEU A 82 7.75 -9.18 6.53
C LEU A 82 7.91 -9.27 8.04
N GLY A 83 8.22 -10.46 8.56
CA GLY A 83 8.34 -10.66 10.01
C GLY A 83 9.67 -10.18 10.57
N GLY A 84 10.79 -10.48 9.88
CA GLY A 84 12.13 -10.23 10.41
C GLY A 84 12.67 -8.82 10.15
N GLN A 85 12.36 -8.23 9.00
CA GLN A 85 12.90 -6.92 8.62
C GLN A 85 11.88 -5.79 8.86
N GLU A 86 10.62 -5.99 8.48
CA GLU A 86 9.57 -4.98 8.57
C GLU A 86 8.77 -5.05 9.88
N GLY A 87 8.95 -6.11 10.67
CA GLY A 87 8.30 -6.25 11.97
C GLY A 87 6.80 -6.50 11.91
N VAL A 88 6.29 -7.00 10.79
CA VAL A 88 4.87 -7.38 10.64
C VAL A 88 4.59 -8.64 11.46
N ASP A 89 3.53 -8.62 12.25
CA ASP A 89 3.08 -9.76 13.04
C ASP A 89 2.42 -10.83 12.15
N LEU A 90 3.07 -11.95 11.99
CA LEU A 90 2.61 -13.05 11.15
C LEU A 90 1.88 -14.17 11.93
N ARG A 91 1.44 -13.92 13.17
CA ARG A 91 0.75 -14.94 13.99
C ARG A 91 -0.56 -15.45 13.37
N ALA A 92 -1.24 -14.63 12.59
CA ALA A 92 -2.45 -15.00 11.84
C ALA A 92 -2.16 -15.50 10.42
N ALA A 93 -0.91 -15.44 9.97
CA ALA A 93 -0.50 -15.99 8.69
C ALA A 93 -0.31 -17.51 8.78
N ARG A 94 -0.64 -18.22 7.70
CA ARG A 94 -0.53 -19.69 7.64
C ARG A 94 0.29 -20.12 6.44
N ARG A 95 1.06 -21.21 6.61
CA ARG A 95 1.79 -21.88 5.52
C ARG A 95 1.09 -23.17 5.12
N TYR A 96 0.94 -23.36 3.80
CA TYR A 96 0.20 -24.48 3.25
C TYR A 96 1.10 -25.35 2.38
N ARG A 97 1.14 -26.67 2.70
CA ARG A 97 1.80 -27.66 1.85
C ARG A 97 1.04 -27.84 0.54
N TYR A 98 1.77 -28.12 -0.54
CA TYR A 98 1.23 -28.32 -1.88
C TYR A 98 0.47 -27.12 -2.45
N TRP A 99 0.72 -25.95 -1.89
CA TRP A 99 0.25 -24.65 -2.39
C TRP A 99 1.46 -23.75 -2.53
N HIS A 100 1.59 -23.04 -3.64
CA HIS A 100 2.73 -22.15 -3.84
C HIS A 100 2.34 -20.69 -3.72
N THR A 101 3.30 -19.91 -3.29
CA THR A 101 3.19 -18.45 -3.17
C THR A 101 2.94 -17.83 -4.54
N ALA A 102 2.03 -16.86 -4.60
CA ALA A 102 1.76 -16.13 -5.82
C ALA A 102 2.95 -15.25 -6.23
N VAL A 103 3.16 -15.11 -7.54
CA VAL A 103 4.24 -14.33 -8.13
C VAL A 103 3.68 -13.39 -9.17
N THR A 104 4.07 -12.12 -9.12
CA THR A 104 3.82 -11.13 -10.18
C THR A 104 5.13 -10.72 -10.82
N VAL A 105 5.17 -10.74 -12.14
CA VAL A 105 6.25 -10.15 -12.94
C VAL A 105 5.75 -8.82 -13.49
N SER A 106 6.40 -7.73 -13.11
CA SER A 106 6.12 -6.38 -13.60
C SER A 106 7.18 -5.98 -14.62
N LEU A 107 6.77 -5.59 -15.80
CA LEU A 107 7.62 -5.21 -16.93
C LEU A 107 7.44 -3.72 -17.20
N GLY A 108 8.41 -2.89 -16.83
CA GLY A 108 8.43 -1.44 -17.07
C GLY A 108 8.82 -1.14 -18.52
N VAL A 109 7.87 -0.63 -19.31
CA VAL A 109 8.03 -0.31 -20.74
C VAL A 109 7.47 1.09 -21.00
N GLU A 110 8.26 1.97 -21.64
CA GLU A 110 7.81 3.28 -22.15
C GLU A 110 7.09 4.18 -21.11
N GLY A 111 7.47 4.06 -19.83
CA GLY A 111 6.89 4.88 -18.74
C GLY A 111 5.56 4.33 -18.16
N ASP A 112 5.17 3.15 -18.61
CA ASP A 112 4.05 2.37 -18.09
C ASP A 112 4.52 0.96 -17.74
N ARG A 113 3.61 0.07 -17.34
CA ARG A 113 3.94 -1.31 -16.98
C ARG A 113 2.93 -2.32 -17.50
N ALA A 114 3.45 -3.50 -17.85
CA ALA A 114 2.66 -4.69 -18.07
C ALA A 114 2.95 -5.70 -16.97
N MET A 115 1.93 -6.40 -16.50
CA MET A 115 2.09 -7.39 -15.43
C MET A 115 1.61 -8.77 -15.87
N VAL A 116 2.31 -9.80 -15.41
CA VAL A 116 1.87 -11.19 -15.49
C VAL A 116 1.88 -11.76 -14.09
N THR A 117 0.73 -12.22 -13.62
CA THR A 117 0.57 -12.78 -12.28
C THR A 117 0.15 -14.23 -12.37
N HIS A 118 0.73 -15.08 -11.51
CA HIS A 118 0.29 -16.43 -11.29
C HIS A 118 0.12 -16.68 -9.79
N GLY A 119 -1.00 -17.30 -9.42
CA GLY A 119 -1.34 -17.69 -8.06
C GLY A 119 -2.58 -18.59 -8.05
N HIS A 120 -2.91 -19.08 -6.89
CA HIS A 120 -4.11 -19.89 -6.66
C HIS A 120 -5.01 -19.19 -5.63
N PRO A 121 -6.32 -19.45 -5.62
CA PRO A 121 -7.18 -19.02 -4.53
C PRO A 121 -6.63 -19.49 -3.18
N ASP A 122 -6.81 -18.68 -2.14
CA ASP A 122 -6.37 -19.03 -0.80
C ASP A 122 -7.03 -20.36 -0.35
N PRO A 123 -6.27 -21.25 0.32
CA PRO A 123 -6.78 -22.56 0.74
C PRO A 123 -7.91 -22.47 1.78
N ASP A 124 -7.84 -21.47 2.68
CA ASP A 124 -8.84 -21.23 3.71
C ASP A 124 -9.54 -19.88 3.46
N PRO A 125 -10.82 -19.74 3.87
CA PRO A 125 -11.49 -18.45 3.84
C PRO A 125 -10.80 -17.45 4.79
N VAL A 126 -10.86 -16.15 4.44
CA VAL A 126 -10.23 -15.07 5.23
C VAL A 126 -10.73 -15.07 6.68
N SER A 127 -12.00 -15.37 6.92
CA SER A 127 -12.58 -15.46 8.27
C SER A 127 -11.85 -16.46 9.17
N GLU A 128 -11.34 -17.58 8.64
CA GLU A 128 -10.58 -18.54 9.42
C GLU A 128 -9.15 -18.07 9.75
N LEU A 129 -8.52 -17.33 8.85
CA LEU A 129 -7.21 -16.72 9.11
C LEU A 129 -7.33 -15.62 10.17
N VAL A 130 -8.32 -14.77 10.03
CA VAL A 130 -8.59 -13.64 10.94
C VAL A 130 -8.97 -14.12 12.34
N ALA A 131 -9.65 -15.26 12.48
CA ALA A 131 -9.99 -15.83 13.79
C ALA A 131 -8.77 -16.14 14.67
N ALA A 132 -7.59 -16.30 14.08
CA ALA A 132 -6.32 -16.49 14.79
C ALA A 132 -5.59 -15.17 15.11
N ALA A 133 -6.07 -14.04 14.58
CA ALA A 133 -5.42 -12.74 14.78
C ALA A 133 -5.68 -12.19 16.19
N PRO A 134 -4.72 -11.45 16.76
CA PRO A 134 -4.98 -10.61 17.93
C PRO A 134 -6.03 -9.55 17.61
N PRO A 135 -6.75 -9.03 18.65
CA PRO A 135 -7.64 -7.89 18.47
C PRO A 135 -6.93 -6.72 17.78
N ALA A 136 -7.59 -6.07 16.85
CA ALA A 136 -7.04 -4.95 16.09
C ALA A 136 -7.93 -3.70 16.22
N ARG A 137 -7.31 -2.50 16.25
CA ARG A 137 -8.03 -1.22 16.27
C ARG A 137 -8.60 -0.85 14.90
N ALA A 138 -7.93 -1.27 13.85
CA ALA A 138 -8.34 -1.08 12.46
C ALA A 138 -8.09 -2.34 11.64
N VAL A 139 -8.85 -2.50 10.56
CA VAL A 139 -8.74 -3.59 9.60
C VAL A 139 -8.86 -3.01 8.19
N VAL A 140 -8.02 -3.45 7.26
CA VAL A 140 -8.24 -3.19 5.83
C VAL A 140 -8.79 -4.45 5.17
N ALA A 141 -9.88 -4.31 4.43
CA ALA A 141 -10.61 -5.38 3.79
C ALA A 141 -10.94 -5.02 2.34
N GLU A 142 -10.65 -5.92 1.41
CA GLU A 142 -11.15 -5.79 0.04
C GLU A 142 -12.64 -6.12 -0.05
N LEU A 143 -13.37 -5.41 -0.92
CA LEU A 143 -14.74 -5.75 -1.30
C LEU A 143 -14.71 -7.03 -2.15
N GLY A 144 -14.69 -8.19 -1.50
CA GLY A 144 -14.67 -9.49 -2.14
C GLY A 144 -15.91 -9.78 -3.01
N GLU A 145 -15.90 -10.91 -3.71
CA GLU A 145 -17.10 -11.41 -4.40
C GLU A 145 -18.21 -11.73 -3.40
N PRO A 146 -19.49 -11.49 -3.74
CA PRO A 146 -20.61 -11.88 -2.90
C PRO A 146 -20.58 -13.38 -2.59
N GLY A 147 -20.55 -13.74 -1.31
CA GLY A 147 -20.47 -15.12 -0.86
C GLY A 147 -20.53 -15.22 0.66
N THR A 148 -20.30 -16.43 1.19
CA THR A 148 -20.40 -16.70 2.62
C THR A 148 -19.37 -15.96 3.47
N ASP A 149 -18.21 -15.62 2.87
CA ASP A 149 -17.12 -14.91 3.55
C ASP A 149 -17.02 -13.43 3.14
N ALA A 150 -17.96 -12.94 2.35
CA ALA A 150 -17.90 -11.62 1.73
C ALA A 150 -17.87 -10.42 2.71
N GLN A 151 -18.20 -10.64 3.97
CA GLN A 151 -18.22 -9.63 5.04
C GLN A 151 -17.62 -10.18 6.34
N TRP A 152 -16.51 -10.89 6.21
CA TRP A 152 -15.76 -11.50 7.32
C TRP A 152 -15.35 -10.47 8.41
N TRP A 153 -15.27 -9.19 8.08
CA TRP A 153 -14.92 -8.10 9.01
C TRP A 153 -16.03 -7.69 9.98
N ARG A 154 -17.30 -8.10 9.75
CA ARG A 154 -18.44 -7.68 10.58
C ARG A 154 -18.28 -7.97 12.07
N PRO A 155 -17.80 -9.14 12.49
CA PRO A 155 -17.56 -9.39 13.91
C PRO A 155 -16.53 -8.40 14.49
N LEU A 156 -15.46 -8.10 13.75
CA LEU A 156 -14.42 -7.16 14.19
C LEU A 156 -14.97 -5.73 14.30
N ALA A 157 -15.82 -5.32 13.36
CA ALA A 157 -16.49 -4.02 13.41
C ALA A 157 -17.45 -3.94 14.63
N ALA A 158 -18.15 -5.03 14.94
CA ALA A 158 -19.03 -5.11 16.11
C ALA A 158 -18.24 -5.02 17.42
N ASP A 159 -17.00 -5.51 17.45
CA ASP A 159 -16.06 -5.40 18.56
C ASP A 159 -15.33 -4.05 18.60
N GLY A 160 -15.64 -3.12 17.69
CA GLY A 160 -15.16 -1.74 17.68
C GLY A 160 -13.97 -1.46 16.78
N ALA A 161 -13.53 -2.42 15.95
CA ALA A 161 -12.48 -2.16 14.96
C ALA A 161 -13.00 -1.24 13.83
N LEU A 162 -12.18 -0.29 13.40
CA LEU A 162 -12.46 0.56 12.25
C LEU A 162 -12.15 -0.20 10.95
N VAL A 163 -13.15 -0.47 10.14
CA VAL A 163 -12.97 -1.19 8.88
C VAL A 163 -12.78 -0.22 7.72
N PHE A 164 -11.62 -0.25 7.08
CA PHE A 164 -11.32 0.47 5.86
C PHE A 164 -11.50 -0.50 4.69
N ALA A 165 -12.49 -0.24 3.85
CA ALA A 165 -12.73 -1.05 2.66
C ALA A 165 -11.92 -0.54 1.47
N ASP A 166 -11.36 -1.46 0.70
CA ASP A 166 -10.76 -1.20 -0.59
C ASP A 166 -11.59 -1.85 -1.70
N ALA A 167 -11.53 -1.29 -2.92
CA ALA A 167 -12.31 -1.79 -4.05
C ALA A 167 -11.82 -3.17 -4.52
N GLY A 168 -10.51 -3.41 -4.45
CA GLY A 168 -9.88 -4.53 -5.12
C GLY A 168 -10.00 -4.44 -6.66
N TRP A 169 -9.35 -5.33 -7.37
CA TRP A 169 -9.45 -5.40 -8.82
C TRP A 169 -10.68 -6.20 -9.25
N ASP A 170 -11.56 -5.60 -10.04
CA ASP A 170 -12.66 -6.32 -10.69
C ASP A 170 -12.25 -6.81 -12.08
N ALA A 171 -11.82 -8.07 -12.17
CA ALA A 171 -11.40 -8.70 -13.42
C ALA A 171 -12.53 -8.78 -14.47
N THR A 172 -13.80 -8.68 -14.06
CA THR A 172 -14.95 -8.68 -14.96
C THR A 172 -15.19 -7.32 -15.60
N GLY A 173 -14.68 -6.25 -14.98
CA GLY A 173 -14.95 -4.87 -15.36
C GLY A 173 -16.42 -4.45 -15.16
N ALA A 174 -17.22 -5.25 -14.49
CA ALA A 174 -18.64 -4.98 -14.28
C ALA A 174 -18.90 -3.88 -13.26
N TRP A 175 -18.05 -3.79 -12.24
CA TRP A 175 -18.14 -2.81 -11.15
C TRP A 175 -19.57 -2.71 -10.61
N ASP A 176 -20.14 -3.86 -10.21
CA ASP A 176 -21.55 -3.96 -9.83
C ASP A 176 -21.87 -3.04 -8.63
N PRO A 177 -22.78 -2.04 -8.79
CA PRO A 177 -23.19 -1.16 -7.71
C PRO A 177 -23.81 -1.89 -6.51
N ALA A 178 -24.30 -3.11 -6.71
CA ALA A 178 -24.87 -3.90 -5.62
C ALA A 178 -23.82 -4.26 -4.56
N ARG A 179 -22.54 -4.28 -4.92
CA ARG A 179 -21.41 -4.52 -3.98
C ARG A 179 -21.27 -3.38 -2.95
N LEU A 180 -21.70 -2.15 -3.26
CA LEU A 180 -21.67 -1.03 -2.32
C LEU A 180 -22.47 -1.28 -1.03
N ARG A 181 -23.49 -2.18 -1.08
CA ARG A 181 -24.22 -2.59 0.12
C ARG A 181 -23.36 -3.36 1.11
N MET A 182 -22.24 -3.92 0.66
CA MET A 182 -21.29 -4.62 1.53
C MET A 182 -20.51 -3.65 2.42
N LEU A 183 -20.48 -2.35 2.08
CA LEU A 183 -19.85 -1.30 2.90
C LEU A 183 -20.58 -1.05 4.22
N ALA A 184 -21.77 -1.61 4.42
CA ALA A 184 -22.50 -1.48 5.68
C ALA A 184 -21.68 -1.99 6.86
N GLY A 185 -21.36 -1.09 7.81
CA GLY A 185 -20.49 -1.37 8.95
C GLY A 185 -19.00 -1.05 8.73
N CYS A 186 -18.60 -0.65 7.51
CA CYS A 186 -17.26 -0.09 7.28
C CYS A 186 -17.17 1.35 7.79
N HIS A 187 -15.97 1.74 8.21
CA HIS A 187 -15.64 3.11 8.62
C HIS A 187 -15.36 3.99 7.40
N ALA A 188 -14.61 3.47 6.45
CA ALA A 188 -14.21 4.19 5.24
C ALA A 188 -14.18 3.27 4.01
N PHE A 189 -14.31 3.87 2.82
CA PHE A 189 -14.08 3.22 1.53
C PHE A 189 -13.12 4.07 0.69
N THR A 190 -12.08 3.43 0.12
CA THR A 190 -10.92 4.13 -0.45
C THR A 190 -10.63 3.74 -1.91
N PRO A 191 -11.60 3.80 -2.84
CA PRO A 191 -11.37 3.51 -4.24
C PRO A 191 -10.54 4.61 -4.94
N ASN A 192 -9.95 4.28 -6.10
CA ASN A 192 -9.46 5.30 -7.01
C ASN A 192 -10.63 5.93 -7.83
N ALA A 193 -10.33 7.00 -8.57
CA ALA A 193 -11.35 7.74 -9.32
C ALA A 193 -12.07 6.86 -10.37
N VAL A 194 -11.34 5.96 -11.05
CA VAL A 194 -11.92 5.08 -12.07
C VAL A 194 -12.89 4.10 -11.42
N GLU A 195 -12.49 3.47 -10.33
CA GLU A 195 -13.31 2.53 -9.55
C GLU A 195 -14.53 3.24 -8.95
N ALA A 196 -14.33 4.40 -8.31
CA ALA A 196 -15.41 5.17 -7.70
C ALA A 196 -16.49 5.54 -8.72
N MET A 197 -16.09 6.10 -9.86
CA MET A 197 -17.02 6.46 -10.95
C MET A 197 -17.70 5.22 -11.55
N ALA A 198 -16.96 4.12 -11.69
CA ALA A 198 -17.52 2.89 -12.23
C ALA A 198 -18.59 2.28 -11.29
N TYR A 199 -18.33 2.17 -9.98
CA TYR A 199 -19.30 1.70 -9.00
C TYR A 199 -20.54 2.58 -8.90
N THR A 200 -20.37 3.90 -8.96
CA THR A 200 -21.48 4.86 -8.77
C THR A 200 -22.19 5.26 -10.06
N ARG A 201 -21.66 4.83 -11.23
CA ARG A 201 -22.17 5.22 -12.55
C ARG A 201 -22.17 6.74 -12.75
N THR A 202 -21.15 7.42 -12.25
CA THR A 202 -20.93 8.86 -12.42
C THR A 202 -19.74 9.11 -13.35
N GLU A 203 -19.61 10.34 -13.86
CA GLU A 203 -18.52 10.77 -14.73
C GLU A 203 -17.57 11.78 -14.05
N ASP A 204 -17.87 12.13 -12.79
CA ASP A 204 -17.10 13.09 -11.98
C ASP A 204 -16.71 12.45 -10.64
N PRO A 205 -15.41 12.47 -10.28
CA PRO A 205 -14.95 11.88 -9.02
C PRO A 205 -15.58 12.48 -7.76
N ALA A 206 -15.94 13.79 -7.78
CA ALA A 206 -16.60 14.41 -6.64
C ALA A 206 -18.06 13.96 -6.51
N ALA A 207 -18.77 13.79 -7.64
CA ALA A 207 -20.10 13.20 -7.64
C ALA A 207 -20.04 11.74 -7.17
N ALA A 208 -19.01 10.98 -7.60
CA ALA A 208 -18.78 9.62 -7.13
C ALA A 208 -18.58 9.56 -5.61
N ALA A 209 -17.73 10.41 -5.05
CA ALA A 209 -17.48 10.44 -3.61
C ALA A 209 -18.75 10.75 -2.80
N ARG A 210 -19.59 11.69 -3.27
CA ARG A 210 -20.88 11.98 -2.62
C ARG A 210 -21.82 10.78 -2.66
N ALA A 211 -21.91 10.09 -3.81
CA ALA A 211 -22.71 8.88 -3.93
C ALA A 211 -22.20 7.75 -3.03
N LEU A 212 -20.87 7.58 -2.91
CA LEU A 212 -20.27 6.60 -2.00
C LEU A 212 -20.54 6.95 -0.53
N ALA A 213 -20.60 8.24 -0.16
CA ALA A 213 -20.94 8.68 1.19
C ALA A 213 -22.36 8.33 1.63
N GLU A 214 -23.24 7.91 0.70
CA GLU A 214 -24.54 7.33 1.05
C GLU A 214 -24.42 5.89 1.60
N HIS A 215 -23.28 5.24 1.39
CA HIS A 215 -23.03 3.84 1.75
C HIS A 215 -22.03 3.66 2.90
N VAL A 216 -21.20 4.66 3.16
CA VAL A 216 -20.10 4.58 4.14
C VAL A 216 -19.92 5.92 4.85
N PRO A 217 -19.54 5.94 6.16
CA PRO A 217 -19.32 7.18 6.91
C PRO A 217 -18.25 8.10 6.30
N LEU A 218 -17.20 7.54 5.72
CA LEU A 218 -16.10 8.28 5.09
C LEU A 218 -15.79 7.71 3.70
N ALA A 219 -16.18 8.43 2.66
CA ALA A 219 -15.79 8.13 1.28
C ALA A 219 -14.52 8.89 0.91
N VAL A 220 -13.46 8.18 0.51
CA VAL A 220 -12.17 8.77 0.10
C VAL A 220 -11.85 8.30 -1.30
N VAL A 221 -11.65 9.22 -2.24
CA VAL A 221 -11.32 8.90 -3.62
C VAL A 221 -9.92 9.41 -3.96
N THR A 222 -9.03 8.50 -4.34
CA THR A 222 -7.70 8.88 -4.82
C THR A 222 -7.77 9.30 -6.30
N LEU A 223 -7.07 10.40 -6.63
CA LEU A 223 -7.09 11.03 -7.95
C LEU A 223 -5.74 10.89 -8.69
N GLY A 224 -4.89 9.97 -8.26
CA GLY A 224 -3.54 9.81 -8.81
C GLY A 224 -2.73 11.10 -8.73
N GLY A 225 -2.24 11.60 -9.88
CA GLY A 225 -1.48 12.85 -9.97
C GLY A 225 -2.25 14.13 -9.61
N ASP A 226 -3.56 14.04 -9.33
CA ASP A 226 -4.41 15.18 -8.93
C ASP A 226 -4.72 15.20 -7.41
N GLY A 227 -4.12 14.26 -6.64
CA GLY A 227 -4.23 14.18 -5.19
C GLY A 227 -5.36 13.30 -4.70
N ALA A 228 -6.21 13.80 -3.79
CA ALA A 228 -7.32 13.03 -3.23
C ALA A 228 -8.47 13.94 -2.79
N LEU A 229 -9.65 13.36 -2.69
CA LEU A 229 -10.82 14.00 -2.12
C LEU A 229 -11.55 13.06 -1.15
N ALA A 230 -12.25 13.62 -0.17
CA ALA A 230 -13.05 12.86 0.77
C ALA A 230 -14.37 13.57 1.07
N VAL A 231 -15.38 12.77 1.39
CA VAL A 231 -16.69 13.21 1.89
C VAL A 231 -16.96 12.50 3.22
N ASP A 232 -17.13 13.27 4.28
CA ASP A 232 -17.60 12.79 5.58
C ASP A 232 -19.14 12.86 5.59
N ALA A 233 -19.79 11.72 5.60
CA ALA A 233 -21.24 11.61 5.52
C ALA A 233 -21.95 12.19 6.77
N ALA A 234 -21.31 12.15 7.95
CA ALA A 234 -21.91 12.62 9.19
C ALA A 234 -22.00 14.16 9.26
N THR A 235 -20.99 14.83 8.71
CA THR A 235 -20.89 16.30 8.74
C THR A 235 -21.24 16.96 7.40
N GLY A 236 -21.26 16.20 6.30
CA GLY A 236 -21.35 16.70 4.94
C GLY A 236 -20.08 17.44 4.49
N THR A 237 -18.98 17.31 5.24
CA THR A 237 -17.72 17.99 4.93
C THR A 237 -17.05 17.35 3.72
N GLU A 238 -16.75 18.17 2.72
CA GLU A 238 -15.95 17.76 1.56
C GLU A 238 -14.56 18.37 1.68
N VAL A 239 -13.52 17.54 1.57
CA VAL A 239 -12.12 17.96 1.58
C VAL A 239 -11.45 17.50 0.30
N ARG A 240 -10.73 18.40 -0.35
CA ARG A 240 -9.86 18.09 -1.49
C ARG A 240 -8.43 18.54 -1.20
N VAL A 241 -7.48 17.63 -1.41
CA VAL A 241 -6.04 17.87 -1.25
C VAL A 241 -5.36 17.66 -2.59
N GLY A 242 -4.62 18.69 -3.05
CA GLY A 242 -3.82 18.59 -4.26
C GLY A 242 -2.61 17.65 -4.08
N PRO A 243 -1.98 17.21 -5.19
CA PRO A 243 -0.88 16.27 -5.16
C PRO A 243 0.39 16.87 -4.57
N LEU A 244 1.28 15.99 -4.10
CA LEU A 244 2.68 16.34 -3.94
C LEU A 244 3.33 16.44 -5.33
N GLN A 245 3.99 17.57 -5.61
CA GLN A 245 4.65 17.78 -6.90
C GLN A 245 5.98 17.02 -6.92
N VAL A 246 5.97 15.82 -7.50
CA VAL A 246 7.12 14.92 -7.60
C VAL A 246 7.21 14.31 -8.99
N ARG A 247 8.38 13.80 -9.34
CA ARG A 247 8.56 12.95 -10.51
C ARG A 247 8.24 11.51 -10.11
N ALA A 248 7.12 11.01 -10.55
CA ALA A 248 6.78 9.59 -10.35
C ALA A 248 7.69 8.70 -11.22
N LEU A 249 8.24 7.66 -10.60
CA LEU A 249 9.00 6.59 -11.25
C LEU A 249 8.18 5.30 -11.33
N ASP A 250 7.54 4.91 -10.22
CA ASP A 250 6.71 3.71 -10.12
C ASP A 250 5.49 3.96 -9.25
N PRO A 251 4.27 3.91 -9.79
CA PRO A 251 3.03 4.10 -9.01
C PRO A 251 2.58 2.84 -8.27
N THR A 252 3.36 1.73 -8.32
CA THR A 252 3.00 0.48 -7.63
C THR A 252 2.90 0.69 -6.13
N GLY A 253 1.81 0.22 -5.53
CA GLY A 253 1.58 0.32 -4.09
C GLY A 253 1.26 1.74 -3.57
N ALA A 254 1.12 2.76 -4.45
CA ALA A 254 0.80 4.11 -4.01
C ALA A 254 -0.56 4.19 -3.28
N GLY A 255 -1.55 3.41 -3.72
CA GLY A 255 -2.85 3.26 -3.06
C GLY A 255 -2.71 2.63 -1.68
N ASP A 256 -1.89 1.59 -1.56
CA ASP A 256 -1.61 0.89 -0.30
C ASP A 256 -0.94 1.83 0.72
N VAL A 257 0.06 2.60 0.27
CA VAL A 257 0.74 3.60 1.11
C VAL A 257 -0.23 4.70 1.53
N PHE A 258 -1.10 5.15 0.62
CA PHE A 258 -2.15 6.12 0.93
C PHE A 258 -3.10 5.57 2.00
N ALA A 259 -3.59 4.34 1.85
CA ALA A 259 -4.50 3.70 2.80
C ALA A 259 -3.83 3.52 4.18
N ALA A 260 -2.58 3.06 4.23
CA ALA A 260 -1.82 2.93 5.47
C ALA A 260 -1.69 4.26 6.21
N ALA A 261 -1.39 5.35 5.49
CA ALA A 261 -1.27 6.68 6.06
C ALA A 261 -2.62 7.27 6.50
N LEU A 262 -3.70 6.99 5.76
CA LEU A 262 -5.06 7.36 6.16
C LEU A 262 -5.47 6.67 7.47
N VAL A 263 -5.17 5.38 7.62
CA VAL A 263 -5.36 4.63 8.86
C VAL A 263 -4.53 5.24 9.99
N THR A 264 -3.24 5.52 9.74
CA THR A 264 -2.33 6.13 10.72
C THR A 264 -2.90 7.44 11.26
N GLY A 265 -3.29 8.36 10.39
CA GLY A 265 -3.86 9.64 10.80
C GLY A 265 -5.23 9.49 11.49
N THR A 266 -6.02 8.48 11.10
CA THR A 266 -7.31 8.19 11.77
C THR A 266 -7.10 7.70 13.19
N LEU A 267 -6.20 6.74 13.40
CA LEU A 267 -5.88 6.19 14.72
C LEU A 267 -5.17 7.22 15.62
N ALA A 268 -4.46 8.19 15.04
CA ALA A 268 -3.87 9.32 15.73
C ALA A 268 -4.88 10.44 16.07
N GLY A 269 -6.13 10.36 15.60
CA GLY A 269 -7.18 11.34 15.87
C GLY A 269 -7.01 12.67 15.11
N TRP A 270 -6.27 12.70 13.99
CA TRP A 270 -6.09 13.90 13.19
C TRP A 270 -7.39 14.30 12.49
N ASP A 271 -7.53 15.58 12.16
CA ASP A 271 -8.65 16.05 11.34
C ASP A 271 -8.59 15.46 9.91
N LEU A 272 -9.71 15.53 9.21
CA LEU A 272 -9.83 14.88 7.90
C LEU A 272 -8.83 15.45 6.86
N GLU A 273 -8.59 16.77 6.91
CA GLU A 273 -7.67 17.41 5.98
C GLU A 273 -6.21 16.98 6.24
N GLN A 274 -5.81 16.89 7.51
CA GLN A 274 -4.49 16.39 7.92
C GLN A 274 -4.28 14.94 7.48
N ARG A 275 -5.29 14.06 7.67
CA ARG A 275 -5.26 12.67 7.23
C ARG A 275 -5.02 12.56 5.73
N LEU A 276 -5.78 13.31 4.92
CA LEU A 276 -5.63 13.30 3.48
C LEU A 276 -4.29 13.87 3.03
N ARG A 277 -3.84 14.98 3.64
CA ARG A 277 -2.54 15.57 3.34
C ARG A 277 -1.39 14.59 3.63
N PHE A 278 -1.45 13.90 4.75
CA PHE A 278 -0.45 12.92 5.11
C PHE A 278 -0.45 11.72 4.16
N ALA A 279 -1.62 11.22 3.78
CA ALA A 279 -1.76 10.13 2.83
C ALA A 279 -1.24 10.51 1.43
N VAL A 280 -1.54 11.73 0.95
CA VAL A 280 -0.99 12.25 -0.31
C VAL A 280 0.53 12.46 -0.24
N LEU A 281 1.05 12.94 0.89
CA LEU A 281 2.49 13.10 1.10
C LEU A 281 3.22 11.76 1.00
N THR A 282 2.80 10.78 1.79
CA THR A 282 3.48 9.49 1.88
C THR A 282 3.41 8.72 0.57
N SER A 283 2.25 8.70 -0.10
CA SER A 283 2.14 8.11 -1.43
C SER A 283 2.97 8.86 -2.48
N GLY A 284 3.05 10.20 -2.39
CA GLY A 284 3.92 11.01 -3.25
C GLY A 284 5.41 10.78 -2.99
N LEU A 285 5.82 10.44 -1.78
CA LEU A 285 7.20 10.01 -1.48
C LEU A 285 7.47 8.62 -2.06
N ALA A 286 6.51 7.69 -1.94
CA ALA A 286 6.65 6.32 -2.41
C ALA A 286 6.84 6.24 -3.93
N VAL A 287 6.05 6.96 -4.73
CA VAL A 287 6.10 6.88 -6.20
C VAL A 287 7.42 7.36 -6.82
N GLN A 288 8.32 7.94 -6.04
CA GLN A 288 9.66 8.34 -6.47
C GLN A 288 10.68 7.18 -6.45
N HIS A 289 10.27 6.01 -5.99
CA HIS A 289 11.08 4.81 -5.87
C HIS A 289 10.42 3.64 -6.56
N PHE A 290 11.20 2.62 -6.93
CA PHE A 290 10.69 1.37 -7.49
C PHE A 290 10.34 0.37 -6.38
N GLY A 291 9.37 -0.52 -6.65
CA GLY A 291 9.18 -1.74 -5.88
C GLY A 291 8.11 -1.70 -4.80
N GLY A 292 6.96 -1.07 -5.05
CA GLY A 292 5.75 -1.21 -4.23
C GLY A 292 6.00 -1.06 -2.72
N SER A 293 5.98 -2.18 -1.98
CA SER A 293 6.19 -2.17 -0.53
C SER A 293 7.54 -1.57 -0.10
N LEU A 294 8.61 -1.83 -0.87
CA LEU A 294 9.95 -1.32 -0.54
C LEU A 294 10.08 0.19 -0.77
N ALA A 295 9.22 0.76 -1.61
CA ALA A 295 9.15 2.19 -1.85
C ALA A 295 8.41 2.96 -0.75
N ALA A 296 7.67 2.27 0.12
CA ALA A 296 6.90 2.92 1.19
C ALA A 296 7.82 3.71 2.13
N PRO A 297 7.52 4.99 2.42
CA PRO A 297 8.32 5.81 3.32
C PRO A 297 8.08 5.43 4.79
N GLY A 298 9.08 5.69 5.62
CA GLY A 298 8.93 5.73 7.07
C GLY A 298 8.93 7.16 7.60
N TRP A 299 8.85 7.32 8.92
CA TRP A 299 8.86 8.63 9.56
C TRP A 299 10.14 9.43 9.31
N GLY A 300 11.28 8.75 9.11
CA GLY A 300 12.54 9.41 8.74
C GLY A 300 12.47 10.10 7.38
N ASP A 301 11.85 9.44 6.40
CA ASP A 301 11.66 10.02 5.05
C ASP A 301 10.71 11.23 5.09
N VAL A 302 9.65 11.15 5.90
CA VAL A 302 8.73 12.27 6.14
C VAL A 302 9.46 13.44 6.82
N ALA A 303 10.32 13.16 7.80
CA ALA A 303 11.10 14.17 8.51
C ALA A 303 12.12 14.86 7.58
N ASP A 304 12.80 14.11 6.74
CA ASP A 304 13.75 14.65 5.75
C ASP A 304 13.02 15.58 4.75
N TRP A 305 11.89 15.13 4.23
CA TRP A 305 11.07 15.97 3.35
C TRP A 305 10.58 17.24 4.04
N TRP A 306 10.12 17.13 5.30
CA TRP A 306 9.65 18.26 6.09
C TRP A 306 10.76 19.25 6.35
N ALA A 307 11.94 18.78 6.77
CA ALA A 307 13.10 19.63 7.01
C ALA A 307 13.55 20.37 5.75
N ALA A 308 13.57 19.70 4.59
CA ALA A 308 13.90 20.32 3.31
C ALA A 308 12.87 21.40 2.91
N THR A 309 11.57 21.11 3.09
CA THR A 309 10.48 22.06 2.81
C THR A 309 10.59 23.31 3.67
N VAL A 310 10.82 23.16 4.98
CA VAL A 310 10.99 24.29 5.91
C VAL A 310 12.24 25.08 5.58
N ALA A 311 13.34 24.44 5.22
CA ALA A 311 14.57 25.11 4.82
C ALA A 311 14.38 25.96 3.55
N ALA A 312 13.72 25.42 2.52
CA ALA A 312 13.42 26.14 1.30
C ALA A 312 12.47 27.35 1.56
N ALA A 313 11.46 27.16 2.42
CA ALA A 313 10.55 28.24 2.82
C ALA A 313 11.30 29.39 3.53
N ARG A 314 12.25 29.08 4.41
CA ARG A 314 13.11 30.06 5.09
C ARG A 314 14.07 30.76 4.13
N ALA A 315 14.51 30.07 3.08
CA ALA A 315 15.34 30.66 2.02
C ALA A 315 14.56 31.57 1.07
N GLY A 316 13.24 31.72 1.23
CA GLY A 316 12.42 32.65 0.48
C GLY A 316 11.61 32.02 -0.66
N ASP A 317 11.63 30.70 -0.82
CA ASP A 317 10.80 30.01 -1.79
C ASP A 317 9.31 30.14 -1.39
N ARG A 318 8.52 30.78 -2.26
CA ARG A 318 7.08 31.03 -2.02
C ARG A 318 6.26 29.74 -2.06
N SER A 319 6.60 28.81 -2.95
CA SER A 319 5.90 27.53 -3.07
C SER A 319 6.15 26.66 -1.84
N ALA A 320 7.42 26.58 -1.41
CA ALA A 320 7.80 25.87 -0.19
C ALA A 320 7.14 26.47 1.06
N ARG A 321 6.99 27.81 1.12
CA ARG A 321 6.30 28.47 2.23
C ARG A 321 4.82 28.06 2.29
N ALA A 322 4.10 28.11 1.17
CA ALA A 322 2.70 27.68 1.11
C ALA A 322 2.55 26.19 1.44
N THR A 323 3.54 25.37 1.05
CA THR A 323 3.58 23.95 1.41
C THR A 323 3.84 23.77 2.91
N ALA A 324 4.80 24.47 3.49
CA ALA A 324 5.09 24.42 4.91
C ALA A 324 3.89 24.83 5.78
N GLU A 325 3.12 25.85 5.37
CA GLU A 325 1.89 26.23 6.06
C GLU A 325 0.85 25.11 6.05
N ARG A 326 0.64 24.44 4.90
CA ARG A 326 -0.31 23.35 4.75
C ARG A 326 0.07 22.08 5.55
N TYR A 327 1.35 21.84 5.75
CA TYR A 327 1.89 20.67 6.43
C TYR A 327 2.45 20.98 7.84
N ALA A 328 2.10 22.16 8.42
CA ALA A 328 2.63 22.59 9.72
C ALA A 328 2.36 21.59 10.85
N PHE A 329 1.27 20.80 10.76
CA PHE A 329 0.92 19.76 11.71
C PHE A 329 2.00 18.65 11.84
N LEU A 330 2.87 18.49 10.82
CA LEU A 330 3.96 17.52 10.86
C LEU A 330 4.97 17.84 11.96
N THR A 331 5.09 19.10 12.40
CA THR A 331 5.97 19.45 13.52
C THR A 331 5.62 18.68 14.78
N ASP A 332 4.33 18.55 15.08
CA ASP A 332 3.85 17.81 16.23
C ASP A 332 3.76 16.30 15.94
N ALA A 333 3.36 15.94 14.72
CA ALA A 333 3.21 14.55 14.30
C ALA A 333 4.53 13.78 14.32
N LEU A 334 5.66 14.40 14.01
CA LEU A 334 6.98 13.78 14.05
C LEU A 334 7.49 13.53 15.48
N ALA A 335 6.92 14.22 16.48
CA ALA A 335 7.34 14.05 17.86
C ALA A 335 6.99 12.65 18.39
N GLY A 336 8.00 11.94 18.90
CA GLY A 336 7.80 10.62 19.51
C GLY A 336 7.88 9.42 18.57
N HIS A 337 8.11 9.65 17.27
CA HIS A 337 8.37 8.59 16.30
C HIS A 337 9.87 8.29 16.14
N ASP A 338 10.18 7.04 15.79
CA ASP A 338 11.53 6.69 15.34
C ASP A 338 11.75 7.29 13.94
N LEU A 339 12.72 8.19 13.83
CA LEU A 339 13.10 8.87 12.59
C LEU A 339 14.23 8.13 11.85
N GLY A 340 14.45 6.85 12.15
CA GLY A 340 15.40 6.01 11.41
C GLY A 340 15.02 5.94 9.93
N ARG A 341 16.07 5.93 9.07
CA ARG A 341 15.85 5.80 7.62
C ARG A 341 15.49 4.38 7.25
N VAL A 342 14.56 4.24 6.33
CA VAL A 342 14.16 2.95 5.77
C VAL A 342 15.23 2.43 4.80
N ARG A 343 15.61 1.16 4.94
CA ARG A 343 16.53 0.48 4.01
C ARG A 343 15.73 -0.18 2.88
N ARG A 344 15.64 0.49 1.73
CA ARG A 344 14.82 0.05 0.60
C ARG A 344 15.43 -1.10 -0.21
N ALA A 345 16.77 -1.18 -0.26
CA ALA A 345 17.46 -2.14 -1.14
C ALA A 345 17.68 -3.53 -0.55
N GLU A 346 17.44 -3.75 0.75
CA GLU A 346 17.80 -5.01 1.40
C GLU A 346 16.86 -6.18 1.14
N ALA A 347 15.67 -5.93 0.64
CA ALA A 347 14.63 -6.95 0.50
C ALA A 347 14.57 -7.60 -0.89
N THR A 348 15.64 -7.61 -1.67
CA THR A 348 15.63 -8.31 -2.96
C THR A 348 16.10 -9.74 -2.83
N LEU A 349 15.49 -10.67 -3.58
CA LEU A 349 15.93 -12.05 -3.70
C LEU A 349 17.37 -12.14 -4.20
N ALA A 350 17.77 -11.24 -5.08
CA ALA A 350 19.13 -11.15 -5.61
C ALA A 350 20.16 -10.56 -4.61
N ARG A 351 19.73 -10.10 -3.44
CA ARG A 351 20.54 -9.37 -2.45
C ARG A 351 21.21 -8.10 -2.99
N LEU A 352 20.89 -7.71 -4.20
CA LEU A 352 21.31 -6.49 -4.87
C LEU A 352 20.14 -5.98 -5.66
N SER A 353 19.79 -4.71 -5.50
CA SER A 353 18.74 -4.06 -6.28
C SER A 353 19.37 -2.98 -7.16
N ASP A 354 19.02 -3.02 -8.44
CA ASP A 354 19.36 -1.93 -9.37
C ASP A 354 18.43 -0.72 -9.20
N ALA A 355 17.42 -0.81 -8.31
CA ALA A 355 16.46 0.27 -8.06
C ALA A 355 17.06 1.49 -7.35
N GLU A 356 18.23 1.34 -6.74
CA GLU A 356 18.95 2.42 -6.05
C GLU A 356 20.06 3.09 -6.87
N ALA A 357 20.21 2.76 -8.15
CA ALA A 357 21.11 3.51 -8.99
C ALA A 357 20.58 4.95 -9.13
N ASP A 358 20.96 5.79 -8.17
CA ASP A 358 20.78 7.24 -8.26
C ASP A 358 21.22 7.70 -9.63
N GLY A 359 20.28 8.04 -10.50
CA GLY A 359 20.36 8.96 -11.64
C GLY A 359 21.60 9.00 -12.54
N GLY A 360 22.57 8.15 -12.34
CA GLY A 360 23.74 8.00 -13.18
C GLY A 360 23.69 6.68 -13.96
N PRO A 361 24.15 6.63 -15.21
CA PRO A 361 24.28 5.37 -15.91
C PRO A 361 25.20 4.47 -15.08
N ALA A 362 24.68 3.30 -14.67
CA ALA A 362 25.52 2.27 -14.07
C ALA A 362 26.73 2.06 -15.00
N PRO A 363 27.96 1.99 -14.45
CA PRO A 363 29.10 1.61 -15.28
C PRO A 363 28.75 0.28 -15.91
N ALA A 364 28.81 0.20 -17.24
CA ALA A 364 28.55 -1.03 -17.99
C ALA A 364 29.42 -2.13 -17.38
N ALA A 365 28.83 -2.95 -16.52
CA ALA A 365 29.50 -4.09 -15.94
C ALA A 365 29.89 -4.97 -17.13
N ALA A 366 31.18 -5.15 -17.33
CA ALA A 366 31.71 -6.03 -18.35
C ALA A 366 31.06 -7.41 -18.15
N VAL A 367 30.22 -7.80 -19.08
CA VAL A 367 29.66 -9.15 -19.10
C VAL A 367 30.83 -10.12 -19.06
N PRO A 368 30.95 -10.99 -18.03
CA PRO A 368 32.01 -11.98 -18.04
C PRO A 368 31.82 -12.85 -19.27
N THR A 369 32.73 -12.79 -20.22
CA THR A 369 32.75 -13.75 -21.32
C THR A 369 32.92 -15.13 -20.70
N LEU A 370 31.88 -15.95 -20.77
CA LEU A 370 31.96 -17.38 -20.48
C LEU A 370 33.06 -17.91 -21.38
N ARG A 371 34.20 -18.30 -20.82
CA ARG A 371 35.21 -19.04 -21.52
C ARG A 371 34.62 -20.42 -21.84
N GLU A 372 34.48 -20.69 -23.12
CA GLU A 372 34.24 -22.06 -23.59
C GLU A 372 35.39 -22.96 -23.09
N GLY A 373 35.03 -23.99 -22.34
CA GLY A 373 35.90 -25.05 -21.88
C GLY A 373 35.29 -26.40 -22.24
#